data_365845b6bb2daf7137ba9e9f333d1bac
#
_entry.id   365845b6bb2daf7137ba9e9f333d1bac
#
_cell.length_a   1.000
_cell.length_b   1.000
_cell.length_c   1.000
_cell.angle_alpha   90.00
_cell.angle_beta   90.00
_cell.angle_gamma   90.00
#
_symmetry.space_group_name_H-M   'P 1'
#
loop_
_entity.id
_entity.type
_entity.pdbx_description
1 polymer ?
#
loop_
_entity_poly.entity_id
_entity_poly.type
_entity_poly.pdbx_seq_one_letter_code
_entity_poly.pdbx_strand_id
1 'polypeptide(L)'
;QRALRTAKQAKDEIAGPLRIVGPRSAFQPVLWPLIDEFCQRYPDVVPDVQLEDRVGNWVEDRVDVGFRLGLSPHEGLIARRLLPVQLIICASPEYLKAYGAPETIAALQSHRCSAFRNPGTGQIVPWRLRSGNDEVEQPVVPAICTNDETLELSAVLAGRVLGQLAGLTAAPYIRAKQLVPLLVDHIPDRYSYFVYYGSRNAQPARARAFIDLVLERLVDNSKYVLSMKE
;
A
#
# COMPACT_ATOMS: atom_id res chain seq x y z
N GLN A 1 37.06 17.56 14.37
CA GLN A 1 36.28 18.81 14.24
C GLN A 1 35.81 19.08 12.81
N ARG A 2 36.63 18.77 11.76
CA ARG A 2 36.25 18.98 10.35
C ARG A 2 35.09 18.07 9.90
N ALA A 3 35.07 16.79 10.29
CA ALA A 3 34.00 15.83 9.99
C ALA A 3 32.65 16.22 10.63
N LEU A 4 32.67 16.74 11.86
CA LEU A 4 31.48 17.26 12.56
C LEU A 4 30.92 18.53 11.90
N ARG A 5 31.79 19.41 11.40
CA ARG A 5 31.37 20.61 10.65
C ARG A 5 30.74 20.23 9.31
N THR A 6 31.34 19.28 8.58
CA THR A 6 30.80 18.79 7.29
C THR A 6 29.46 18.09 7.47
N ALA A 7 29.30 17.27 8.52
CA ALA A 7 28.03 16.62 8.84
C ALA A 7 26.94 17.63 9.27
N LYS A 8 27.32 18.70 9.97
CA LYS A 8 26.38 19.76 10.35
C LYS A 8 25.97 20.61 9.15
N GLN A 9 26.91 20.98 8.27
CA GLN A 9 26.60 21.66 7.00
C GLN A 9 25.73 20.84 6.07
N ALA A 10 26.00 19.53 5.94
CA ALA A 10 25.14 18.63 5.14
C ALA A 10 23.70 18.48 5.72
N LYS A 11 23.55 18.61 7.06
CA LYS A 11 22.25 18.65 7.72
C LYS A 11 21.51 19.96 7.47
N ASP A 12 22.22 21.07 7.49
CA ASP A 12 21.68 22.42 7.24
C ASP A 12 21.24 22.61 5.77
N GLU A 13 21.73 21.77 4.84
CA GLU A 13 21.28 21.73 3.43
C GLU A 13 19.99 20.94 3.21
N ILE A 14 19.54 20.11 4.19
CA ILE A 14 18.33 19.29 4.09
C ILE A 14 17.19 20.01 4.81
N ALA A 15 16.55 20.92 4.09
CA ALA A 15 15.47 21.77 4.60
C ALA A 15 14.43 22.07 3.52
N GLY A 16 13.28 22.63 3.92
CA GLY A 16 12.23 23.12 3.04
C GLY A 16 11.20 22.08 2.65
N PRO A 17 10.30 22.39 1.70
CA PRO A 17 9.15 21.55 1.37
C PRO A 17 9.58 20.25 0.68
N LEU A 18 9.08 19.11 1.17
CA LEU A 18 9.23 17.79 0.57
C LEU A 18 7.85 17.31 0.09
N ARG A 19 7.64 17.30 -1.22
CA ARG A 19 6.37 16.92 -1.83
C ARG A 19 6.29 15.43 -2.06
N ILE A 20 5.35 14.78 -1.37
CA ILE A 20 5.15 13.34 -1.38
C ILE A 20 3.74 13.04 -1.89
N VAL A 21 3.63 12.11 -2.84
CA VAL A 21 2.34 11.57 -3.29
C VAL A 21 2.30 10.07 -3.04
N GLY A 22 1.20 9.57 -2.52
CA GLY A 22 1.03 8.15 -2.25
C GLY A 22 -0.42 7.68 -2.33
N PRO A 23 -0.64 6.35 -2.33
CA PRO A 23 -1.98 5.78 -2.29
C PRO A 23 -2.72 6.17 -1.01
N ARG A 24 -4.03 6.40 -1.12
CA ARG A 24 -4.85 7.00 -0.06
C ARG A 24 -4.88 6.16 1.23
N SER A 25 -5.06 4.87 1.16
CA SER A 25 -5.32 4.06 2.35
C SER A 25 -4.26 3.01 2.65
N ALA A 26 -3.99 2.12 1.72
CA ALA A 26 -3.17 0.93 1.97
C ALA A 26 -1.71 1.24 2.38
N PHE A 27 -1.17 2.37 1.98
CA PHE A 27 0.22 2.74 2.25
C PHE A 27 0.39 3.69 3.45
N GLN A 28 -0.69 4.29 3.93
CA GLN A 28 -0.65 5.24 5.04
C GLN A 28 0.02 4.67 6.32
N PRO A 29 -0.26 3.42 6.75
CA PRO A 29 0.39 2.84 7.93
C PRO A 29 1.91 2.71 7.82
N VAL A 30 2.44 2.69 6.59
CA VAL A 30 3.88 2.61 6.31
C VAL A 30 4.47 4.00 6.12
N LEU A 31 3.75 4.90 5.46
CA LEU A 31 4.23 6.23 5.08
C LEU A 31 4.45 7.13 6.29
N TRP A 32 3.50 7.15 7.25
CA TRP A 32 3.61 8.03 8.40
C TRP A 32 4.86 7.77 9.27
N PRO A 33 5.18 6.53 9.67
CA PRO A 33 6.40 6.26 10.42
C PRO A 33 7.68 6.70 9.71
N LEU A 34 7.73 6.62 8.38
CA LEU A 34 8.89 7.10 7.59
C LEU A 34 9.00 8.62 7.62
N ILE A 35 7.89 9.33 7.49
CA ILE A 35 7.84 10.79 7.56
C ILE A 35 8.25 11.25 8.95
N ASP A 36 7.71 10.64 9.99
CA ASP A 36 8.02 10.97 11.38
C ASP A 36 9.51 10.77 11.69
N GLU A 37 10.08 9.62 11.34
CA GLU A 37 11.51 9.36 11.49
C GLU A 37 12.36 10.38 10.72
N PHE A 38 11.95 10.72 9.49
CA PHE A 38 12.66 11.68 8.66
C PHE A 38 12.65 13.09 9.26
N CYS A 39 11.50 13.56 9.74
CA CYS A 39 11.37 14.87 10.37
C CYS A 39 12.13 14.97 11.71
N GLN A 40 12.23 13.87 12.45
CA GLN A 40 13.07 13.83 13.64
C GLN A 40 14.57 14.01 13.31
N ARG A 41 15.01 13.47 12.16
CA ARG A 41 16.40 13.64 11.68
C ARG A 41 16.66 15.03 11.07
N TYR A 42 15.65 15.59 10.39
CA TYR A 42 15.72 16.83 9.62
C TYR A 42 14.53 17.75 9.96
N PRO A 43 14.57 18.44 11.11
CA PRO A 43 13.43 19.22 11.62
C PRO A 43 13.00 20.39 10.73
N ASP A 44 13.91 20.88 9.86
CA ASP A 44 13.65 21.98 8.94
C ASP A 44 13.00 21.54 7.62
N VAL A 45 12.73 20.24 7.45
CA VAL A 45 11.95 19.72 6.32
C VAL A 45 10.46 19.81 6.65
N VAL A 46 9.70 20.31 5.67
CA VAL A 46 8.23 20.39 5.75
C VAL A 46 7.62 19.41 4.77
N PRO A 47 7.13 18.24 5.21
CA PRO A 47 6.43 17.31 4.34
C PRO A 47 5.11 17.91 3.83
N ASP A 48 4.91 17.89 2.52
CA ASP A 48 3.67 18.21 1.83
C ASP A 48 3.15 16.92 1.19
N VAL A 49 2.17 16.29 1.85
CA VAL A 49 1.71 14.93 1.54
C VAL A 49 0.36 14.96 0.88
N GLN A 50 0.27 14.43 -0.33
CA GLN A 50 -0.98 14.24 -1.05
C GLN A 50 -1.29 12.76 -1.19
N LEU A 51 -2.48 12.36 -0.75
CA LEU A 51 -2.95 10.99 -0.86
C LEU A 51 -3.92 10.89 -2.04
N GLU A 52 -3.46 10.28 -3.11
CA GLU A 52 -4.20 10.16 -4.37
C GLU A 52 -4.00 8.77 -4.99
N ASP A 53 -5.10 8.18 -5.46
CA ASP A 53 -5.06 6.92 -6.21
C ASP A 53 -4.93 7.15 -7.73
N ARG A 54 -4.94 8.40 -8.17
CA ARG A 54 -4.76 8.79 -9.57
C ARG A 54 -3.29 9.02 -9.90
N VAL A 55 -2.95 8.67 -11.14
CA VAL A 55 -1.69 9.07 -11.76
C VAL A 55 -1.85 10.52 -12.22
N GLY A 56 -1.38 11.48 -11.43
CA GLY A 56 -1.24 12.88 -11.84
C GLY A 56 -0.04 13.10 -12.76
N ASN A 57 0.08 14.28 -13.34
CA ASN A 57 1.28 14.69 -14.05
C ASN A 57 2.34 15.14 -13.03
N TRP A 58 3.21 14.24 -12.63
CA TRP A 58 4.21 14.44 -11.58
C TRP A 58 5.18 15.60 -11.85
N VAL A 59 5.40 15.90 -13.13
CA VAL A 59 6.28 17.03 -13.55
C VAL A 59 5.58 18.36 -13.29
N GLU A 60 4.31 18.46 -13.67
CA GLU A 60 3.50 19.66 -13.44
C GLU A 60 3.23 19.88 -11.95
N ASP A 61 2.97 18.80 -11.21
CA ASP A 61 2.66 18.83 -9.78
C ASP A 61 3.91 19.00 -8.90
N ARG A 62 5.11 19.04 -9.51
CA ARG A 62 6.41 19.17 -8.81
C ARG A 62 6.59 18.17 -7.67
N VAL A 63 6.19 16.91 -7.88
CA VAL A 63 6.34 15.84 -6.90
C VAL A 63 7.81 15.46 -6.77
N ASP A 64 8.32 15.43 -5.54
CA ASP A 64 9.68 14.99 -5.25
C ASP A 64 9.78 13.46 -5.16
N VAL A 65 8.81 12.84 -4.49
CA VAL A 65 8.76 11.39 -4.24
C VAL A 65 7.32 10.90 -4.34
N GLY A 66 7.12 9.81 -5.06
CA GLY A 66 5.80 9.19 -5.17
C GLY A 66 5.82 7.70 -4.87
N PHE A 67 4.70 7.21 -4.36
CA PHE A 67 4.48 5.80 -4.08
C PHE A 67 3.31 5.26 -4.88
N ARG A 68 3.44 4.05 -5.40
CA ARG A 68 2.37 3.39 -6.15
C ARG A 68 2.38 1.88 -5.98
N LEU A 69 1.21 1.32 -6.13
CA LEU A 69 0.97 -0.09 -6.32
C LEU A 69 0.89 -0.39 -7.82
N GLY A 70 1.54 -1.45 -8.28
CA GLY A 70 1.49 -1.85 -9.69
C GLY A 70 2.26 -3.12 -10.00
N LEU A 71 2.22 -3.49 -11.27
CA LEU A 71 2.92 -4.66 -11.81
C LEU A 71 4.37 -4.32 -12.23
N SER A 72 4.57 -3.11 -12.74
CA SER A 72 5.86 -2.66 -13.26
C SER A 72 5.97 -1.14 -13.19
N PRO A 73 7.21 -0.60 -13.29
CA PRO A 73 7.45 0.83 -13.35
C PRO A 73 6.82 1.49 -14.59
N HIS A 74 6.40 2.75 -14.44
CA HIS A 74 6.02 3.60 -15.57
C HIS A 74 7.24 4.18 -16.28
N GLU A 75 7.15 4.36 -17.57
CA GLU A 75 8.21 4.98 -18.37
C GLU A 75 8.45 6.44 -17.95
N GLY A 76 9.70 6.88 -18.05
CA GLY A 76 10.10 8.27 -17.82
C GLY A 76 10.42 8.65 -16.36
N LEU A 77 10.18 7.78 -15.40
CA LEU A 77 10.57 7.96 -14.00
C LEU A 77 11.47 6.82 -13.52
N ILE A 78 12.32 7.11 -12.54
CA ILE A 78 13.05 6.07 -11.83
C ILE A 78 12.11 5.44 -10.83
N ALA A 79 11.98 4.12 -10.87
CA ALA A 79 11.19 3.35 -9.93
C ALA A 79 12.03 2.30 -9.22
N ARG A 80 11.80 2.13 -7.94
CA ARG A 80 12.41 1.06 -7.14
C ARG A 80 11.31 0.30 -6.42
N ARG A 81 11.39 -1.03 -6.54
CA ARG A 81 10.49 -1.93 -5.82
C ARG A 81 10.78 -1.85 -4.32
N LEU A 82 9.73 -1.81 -3.52
CA LEU A 82 9.81 -1.73 -2.06
C LEU A 82 9.34 -3.05 -1.41
N LEU A 83 8.05 -3.32 -1.49
CA LEU A 83 7.37 -4.41 -0.81
C LEU A 83 6.44 -5.14 -1.78
N PRO A 84 6.28 -6.47 -1.65
CA PRO A 84 5.20 -7.15 -2.35
C PRO A 84 3.84 -6.70 -1.81
N VAL A 85 2.84 -6.67 -2.67
CA VAL A 85 1.45 -6.44 -2.29
C VAL A 85 0.75 -7.78 -2.18
N GLN A 86 0.20 -8.04 -1.02
CA GLN A 86 -0.67 -9.19 -0.78
C GLN A 86 -2.12 -8.70 -0.86
N LEU A 87 -2.90 -9.25 -1.78
CA LEU A 87 -4.36 -9.02 -1.86
C LEU A 87 -5.03 -10.19 -1.15
N ILE A 88 -5.43 -9.98 0.10
CA ILE A 88 -5.86 -11.04 1.01
C ILE A 88 -7.37 -11.02 1.14
N ILE A 89 -8.02 -12.13 0.80
CA ILE A 89 -9.43 -12.31 1.14
C ILE A 89 -9.49 -12.63 2.63
N CYS A 90 -10.30 -11.89 3.36
CA CYS A 90 -10.48 -12.10 4.79
C CYS A 90 -11.92 -11.85 5.26
N ALA A 91 -12.22 -12.40 6.42
CA ALA A 91 -13.48 -12.25 7.12
C ALA A 91 -13.22 -12.11 8.62
N SER A 92 -14.18 -11.54 9.35
CA SER A 92 -14.19 -11.65 10.82
C SER A 92 -14.67 -13.04 11.27
N PRO A 93 -14.31 -13.49 12.48
CA PRO A 93 -14.83 -14.73 13.06
C PRO A 93 -16.35 -14.76 13.12
N GLU A 94 -17.01 -13.62 13.35
CA GLU A 94 -18.48 -13.49 13.38
C GLU A 94 -19.10 -13.79 12.03
N TYR A 95 -18.50 -13.29 10.94
CA TYR A 95 -18.96 -13.61 9.61
C TYR A 95 -18.87 -15.11 9.34
N LEU A 96 -17.72 -15.71 9.65
CA LEU A 96 -17.50 -17.16 9.42
C LEU A 96 -18.45 -18.04 10.23
N LYS A 97 -18.77 -17.63 11.45
CA LYS A 97 -19.77 -18.34 12.29
C LYS A 97 -21.17 -18.29 11.67
N ALA A 98 -21.53 -17.18 11.03
CA ALA A 98 -22.87 -16.98 10.45
C ALA A 98 -23.02 -17.60 9.05
N TYR A 99 -21.98 -17.55 8.21
CA TYR A 99 -22.07 -17.87 6.78
C TYR A 99 -21.09 -18.97 6.31
N GLY A 100 -20.19 -19.43 7.20
CA GLY A 100 -19.12 -20.35 6.80
C GLY A 100 -18.00 -19.67 6.02
N ALA A 101 -16.98 -20.46 5.68
CA ALA A 101 -15.86 -20.02 4.86
C ALA A 101 -16.00 -20.52 3.42
N PRO A 102 -15.64 -19.70 2.39
CA PRO A 102 -15.54 -20.22 1.02
C PRO A 102 -14.34 -21.18 0.92
N GLU A 103 -14.58 -22.38 0.42
CA GLU A 103 -13.53 -23.39 0.22
C GLU A 103 -12.88 -23.30 -1.18
N THR A 104 -13.54 -22.62 -2.11
CA THR A 104 -13.08 -22.45 -3.50
C THR A 104 -13.35 -21.03 -3.99
N ILE A 105 -12.66 -20.62 -5.06
CA ILE A 105 -12.91 -19.33 -5.72
C ILE A 105 -14.39 -19.25 -6.18
N ALA A 106 -14.95 -20.33 -6.71
CA ALA A 106 -16.34 -20.37 -7.17
C ALA A 106 -17.35 -20.14 -6.04
N ALA A 107 -17.05 -20.58 -4.82
CA ALA A 107 -17.92 -20.39 -3.66
C ALA A 107 -18.12 -18.92 -3.27
N LEU A 108 -17.23 -18.02 -3.69
CA LEU A 108 -17.37 -16.58 -3.47
C LEU A 108 -18.67 -15.99 -4.02
N GLN A 109 -19.25 -16.61 -5.06
CA GLN A 109 -20.54 -16.19 -5.63
C GLN A 109 -21.72 -16.33 -4.66
N SER A 110 -21.59 -17.20 -3.66
CA SER A 110 -22.62 -17.45 -2.64
C SER A 110 -22.40 -16.61 -1.37
N HIS A 111 -21.31 -15.88 -1.30
CA HIS A 111 -20.98 -15.07 -0.14
C HIS A 111 -21.30 -13.58 -0.34
N ARG A 112 -21.51 -12.90 0.78
CA ARG A 112 -21.66 -11.45 0.81
C ARG A 112 -20.26 -10.82 0.72
N CYS A 113 -19.94 -10.19 -0.38
CA CYS A 113 -18.62 -9.61 -0.61
C CYS A 113 -18.63 -8.07 -0.58
N SER A 114 -17.51 -7.48 -0.21
CA SER A 114 -17.25 -6.07 -0.51
C SER A 114 -16.81 -5.90 -1.96
N ALA A 115 -16.98 -4.71 -2.49
CA ALA A 115 -16.44 -4.33 -3.79
C ALA A 115 -15.80 -2.96 -3.71
N PHE A 116 -14.61 -2.84 -4.26
CA PHE A 116 -13.91 -1.57 -4.35
C PHE A 116 -14.26 -0.86 -5.67
N ARG A 117 -14.63 0.39 -5.58
CA ARG A 117 -14.90 1.25 -6.75
C ARG A 117 -13.68 2.09 -7.06
N ASN A 118 -13.12 1.92 -8.24
CA ASN A 118 -12.00 2.73 -8.68
C ASN A 118 -12.43 4.22 -8.78
N PRO A 119 -11.81 5.13 -8.01
CA PRO A 119 -12.20 6.54 -8.00
C PRO A 119 -11.89 7.25 -9.33
N GLY A 120 -10.97 6.70 -10.14
CA GLY A 120 -10.61 7.25 -11.45
C GLY A 120 -11.60 6.93 -12.56
N THR A 121 -12.09 5.67 -12.58
CA THR A 121 -12.97 5.15 -13.66
C THR A 121 -14.42 5.01 -13.23
N GLY A 122 -14.71 5.02 -11.92
CA GLY A 122 -16.02 4.75 -11.36
C GLY A 122 -16.45 3.27 -11.45
N GLN A 123 -15.63 2.40 -11.99
CA GLN A 123 -15.95 0.98 -12.15
C GLN A 123 -15.63 0.18 -10.91
N ILE A 124 -16.37 -0.91 -10.68
CA ILE A 124 -16.04 -1.89 -9.65
C ILE A 124 -14.83 -2.68 -10.13
N VAL A 125 -13.83 -2.78 -9.25
CA VAL A 125 -12.62 -3.56 -9.48
C VAL A 125 -12.92 -5.03 -9.13
N PRO A 126 -12.76 -5.98 -10.05
CA PRO A 126 -12.88 -7.38 -9.73
C PRO A 126 -11.77 -7.82 -8.77
N TRP A 127 -12.06 -8.82 -7.93
CA TRP A 127 -11.03 -9.39 -7.08
C TRP A 127 -10.00 -10.12 -7.92
N ARG A 128 -8.74 -9.97 -7.56
CA ARG A 128 -7.61 -10.59 -8.26
C ARG A 128 -7.11 -11.79 -7.48
N LEU A 129 -7.06 -12.93 -8.14
CA LEU A 129 -6.71 -14.20 -7.52
C LEU A 129 -5.71 -14.93 -8.41
N ARG A 130 -4.90 -15.79 -7.80
CA ARG A 130 -4.06 -16.75 -8.51
C ARG A 130 -4.80 -18.08 -8.66
N SER A 131 -4.81 -18.63 -9.87
CA SER A 131 -5.32 -19.96 -10.18
C SER A 131 -4.24 -20.76 -10.91
N GLY A 132 -3.54 -21.62 -10.19
CA GLY A 132 -2.31 -22.26 -10.69
C GLY A 132 -1.23 -21.21 -10.95
N ASN A 133 -0.77 -21.11 -12.21
CA ASN A 133 0.22 -20.11 -12.63
C ASN A 133 -0.39 -18.83 -13.21
N ASP A 134 -1.71 -18.78 -13.34
CA ASP A 134 -2.41 -17.66 -13.95
C ASP A 134 -3.05 -16.76 -12.90
N GLU A 135 -3.15 -15.47 -13.22
CA GLU A 135 -3.99 -14.53 -12.48
C GLU A 135 -5.37 -14.47 -13.10
N VAL A 136 -6.40 -14.59 -12.27
CA VAL A 136 -7.79 -14.52 -12.69
C VAL A 136 -8.49 -13.35 -12.00
N GLU A 137 -9.38 -12.72 -12.74
CA GLU A 137 -10.30 -11.71 -12.21
C GLU A 137 -11.61 -12.39 -11.81
N GLN A 138 -11.93 -12.27 -10.52
CA GLN A 138 -13.16 -12.83 -9.96
C GLN A 138 -14.16 -11.69 -9.69
N PRO A 139 -15.18 -11.53 -10.52
CA PRO A 139 -16.32 -10.67 -10.21
C PRO A 139 -17.02 -11.17 -8.95
N VAL A 140 -17.42 -10.27 -8.09
CA VAL A 140 -18.19 -10.57 -6.88
C VAL A 140 -19.52 -9.84 -6.90
N VAL A 141 -20.53 -10.42 -6.23
CA VAL A 141 -21.81 -9.73 -6.02
C VAL A 141 -21.67 -8.86 -4.77
N PRO A 142 -21.62 -7.54 -4.90
CA PRO A 142 -21.34 -6.68 -3.77
C PRO A 142 -22.54 -6.58 -2.82
N ALA A 143 -22.31 -6.83 -1.54
CA ALA A 143 -23.24 -6.45 -0.47
C ALA A 143 -22.91 -5.05 0.09
N ILE A 144 -21.68 -4.55 -0.15
CA ILE A 144 -21.27 -3.18 0.02
C ILE A 144 -20.30 -2.80 -1.10
N CYS A 145 -20.36 -1.55 -1.56
CA CYS A 145 -19.43 -1.00 -2.53
C CYS A 145 -18.91 0.34 -2.04
N THR A 146 -17.58 0.51 -2.01
CA THR A 146 -16.92 1.73 -1.55
C THR A 146 -15.67 2.01 -2.38
N ASN A 147 -15.20 3.25 -2.34
CA ASN A 147 -13.90 3.66 -2.87
C ASN A 147 -12.89 3.98 -1.75
N ASP A 148 -13.18 3.54 -0.54
CA ASP A 148 -12.35 3.74 0.64
C ASP A 148 -12.08 2.41 1.34
N GLU A 149 -10.81 2.00 1.39
CA GLU A 149 -10.40 0.73 1.99
C GLU A 149 -10.62 0.70 3.51
N THR A 150 -10.62 1.87 4.17
CA THR A 150 -10.88 1.96 5.62
C THR A 150 -12.34 1.63 5.94
N LEU A 151 -13.26 2.10 5.09
CA LEU A 151 -14.68 1.76 5.20
C LEU A 151 -14.90 0.28 4.88
N GLU A 152 -14.24 -0.25 3.86
CA GLU A 152 -14.28 -1.66 3.50
C GLU A 152 -13.81 -2.54 4.66
N LEU A 153 -12.64 -2.24 5.24
CA LEU A 153 -12.10 -2.90 6.43
C LEU A 153 -13.11 -2.89 7.59
N SER A 154 -13.75 -1.75 7.84
CA SER A 154 -14.74 -1.61 8.90
C SER A 154 -15.93 -2.54 8.69
N ALA A 155 -16.40 -2.71 7.44
CA ALA A 155 -17.50 -3.61 7.11
C ALA A 155 -17.11 -5.08 7.27
N VAL A 156 -15.86 -5.45 6.96
CA VAL A 156 -15.32 -6.79 7.15
C VAL A 156 -15.18 -7.11 8.63
N LEU A 157 -14.60 -6.21 9.43
CA LEU A 157 -14.47 -6.35 10.88
C LEU A 157 -15.84 -6.47 11.58
N ALA A 158 -16.84 -5.77 11.08
CA ALA A 158 -18.22 -5.84 11.60
C ALA A 158 -18.96 -7.13 11.19
N GLY A 159 -18.31 -8.07 10.51
CA GLY A 159 -18.92 -9.33 10.11
C GLY A 159 -20.02 -9.21 9.05
N ARG A 160 -20.01 -8.16 8.23
CA ARG A 160 -21.03 -7.90 7.22
C ARG A 160 -20.73 -8.55 5.88
N VAL A 161 -19.44 -8.64 5.54
CA VAL A 161 -18.95 -9.06 4.22
C VAL A 161 -17.61 -9.78 4.34
N LEU A 162 -17.26 -10.55 3.31
CA LEU A 162 -15.87 -10.86 2.97
C LEU A 162 -15.26 -9.64 2.28
N GLY A 163 -13.97 -9.41 2.47
CA GLY A 163 -13.24 -8.35 1.75
C GLY A 163 -11.92 -8.86 1.18
N GLN A 164 -11.52 -8.31 0.03
CA GLN A 164 -10.15 -8.47 -0.47
C GLN A 164 -9.38 -7.19 -0.13
N LEU A 165 -8.57 -7.26 0.92
CA LEU A 165 -7.82 -6.13 1.48
C LEU A 165 -6.34 -6.23 1.16
N ALA A 166 -5.67 -5.08 1.09
CA ALA A 166 -4.21 -5.08 1.02
C ALA A 166 -3.59 -5.64 2.30
N GLY A 167 -2.50 -6.41 2.17
CA GLY A 167 -1.83 -7.01 3.30
C GLY A 167 -1.36 -6.00 4.35
N LEU A 168 -0.93 -4.81 3.93
CA LEU A 168 -0.56 -3.74 4.87
C LEU A 168 -1.73 -3.30 5.76
N THR A 169 -2.94 -3.31 5.23
CA THR A 169 -4.18 -2.97 5.95
C THR A 169 -4.66 -4.12 6.82
N ALA A 170 -4.65 -5.34 6.28
CA ALA A 170 -5.21 -6.52 6.96
C ALA A 170 -4.28 -7.11 8.06
N ALA A 171 -2.95 -6.99 7.89
CA ALA A 171 -1.97 -7.66 8.73
C ALA A 171 -2.13 -7.42 10.25
N PRO A 172 -2.34 -6.20 10.75
CA PRO A 172 -2.52 -5.98 12.18
C PRO A 172 -3.72 -6.74 12.75
N TYR A 173 -4.81 -6.81 12.00
CA TYR A 173 -6.06 -7.46 12.40
C TYR A 173 -5.99 -8.99 12.29
N ILE A 174 -5.24 -9.51 11.31
CA ILE A 174 -4.97 -10.94 11.18
C ILE A 174 -4.09 -11.40 12.35
N ARG A 175 -3.02 -10.67 12.68
CA ARG A 175 -2.17 -10.97 13.84
C ARG A 175 -2.92 -10.88 15.15
N ALA A 176 -3.87 -9.96 15.26
CA ALA A 176 -4.75 -9.84 16.42
C ALA A 176 -5.92 -10.84 16.43
N LYS A 177 -6.02 -11.75 15.43
CA LYS A 177 -7.11 -12.71 15.25
C LYS A 177 -8.50 -12.10 15.11
N GLN A 178 -8.58 -10.84 14.74
CA GLN A 178 -9.82 -10.14 14.42
C GLN A 178 -10.27 -10.38 12.99
N LEU A 179 -9.33 -10.76 12.12
CA LEU A 179 -9.58 -11.22 10.76
C LEU A 179 -8.93 -12.59 10.53
N VAL A 180 -9.58 -13.40 9.72
CA VAL A 180 -9.12 -14.72 9.29
C VAL A 180 -8.84 -14.64 7.78
N PRO A 181 -7.62 -14.92 7.33
CA PRO A 181 -7.31 -14.99 5.91
C PRO A 181 -7.94 -16.24 5.27
N LEU A 182 -8.46 -16.10 4.08
CA LEU A 182 -9.17 -17.14 3.35
C LEU A 182 -8.55 -17.34 1.97
N LEU A 183 -8.67 -18.54 1.42
CA LEU A 183 -8.18 -18.87 0.08
C LEU A 183 -6.70 -18.42 -0.13
N VAL A 184 -5.87 -18.64 0.88
CA VAL A 184 -4.48 -18.12 0.95
C VAL A 184 -3.59 -18.59 -0.19
N ASP A 185 -3.85 -19.78 -0.74
CA ASP A 185 -3.11 -20.33 -1.89
C ASP A 185 -3.44 -19.58 -3.20
N HIS A 186 -4.46 -18.74 -3.18
CA HIS A 186 -4.92 -17.95 -4.32
C HIS A 186 -4.49 -16.47 -4.26
N ILE A 187 -3.62 -16.09 -3.32
CA ILE A 187 -3.11 -14.72 -3.24
C ILE A 187 -2.17 -14.46 -4.44
N PRO A 188 -2.41 -13.39 -5.24
CA PRO A 188 -1.52 -13.05 -6.34
C PRO A 188 -0.18 -12.52 -5.82
N ASP A 189 0.90 -12.80 -6.53
CA ASP A 189 2.29 -12.48 -6.15
C ASP A 189 2.99 -11.49 -7.09
N ARG A 190 2.25 -10.94 -8.06
CA ARG A 190 2.80 -10.08 -9.13
C ARG A 190 2.86 -8.59 -8.76
N TYR A 191 2.09 -8.17 -7.77
CA TYR A 191 1.97 -6.77 -7.40
C TYR A 191 3.04 -6.36 -6.39
N SER A 192 3.50 -5.11 -6.52
CA SER A 192 4.44 -4.53 -5.56
C SER A 192 4.15 -3.05 -5.35
N TYR A 193 4.56 -2.54 -4.19
CA TYR A 193 4.71 -1.11 -3.98
C TYR A 193 6.04 -0.66 -4.57
N PHE A 194 6.01 0.48 -5.23
CA PHE A 194 7.19 1.13 -5.81
C PHE A 194 7.30 2.54 -5.25
N VAL A 195 8.55 3.00 -5.05
CA VAL A 195 8.85 4.41 -4.93
C VAL A 195 9.29 4.94 -6.29
N TYR A 196 8.76 6.11 -6.67
CA TYR A 196 9.02 6.78 -7.93
C TYR A 196 9.63 8.15 -7.66
N TYR A 197 10.60 8.52 -8.48
CA TYR A 197 11.26 9.81 -8.41
C TYR A 197 11.91 10.19 -9.74
N GLY A 198 12.21 11.48 -9.93
CA GLY A 198 12.91 11.97 -11.10
C GLY A 198 14.41 11.66 -11.07
N SER A 199 15.16 12.17 -12.04
CA SER A 199 16.62 11.98 -12.12
C SER A 199 17.31 12.43 -10.83
N ARG A 200 18.18 11.60 -10.26
CA ARG A 200 18.94 11.88 -9.03
C ARG A 200 19.72 13.19 -9.07
N ASN A 201 20.23 13.57 -10.24
CA ASN A 201 21.06 14.77 -10.40
C ASN A 201 20.25 16.08 -10.31
N ALA A 202 18.94 16.01 -10.54
CA ALA A 202 18.04 17.16 -10.48
C ALA A 202 17.25 17.26 -9.17
N GLN A 203 17.39 16.25 -8.28
CA GLN A 203 16.61 16.21 -7.05
C GLN A 203 17.24 17.03 -5.92
N PRO A 204 16.40 17.71 -5.11
CA PRO A 204 16.87 18.35 -3.88
C PRO A 204 17.48 17.33 -2.90
N ALA A 205 18.44 17.79 -2.08
CA ALA A 205 19.11 16.94 -1.08
C ALA A 205 18.10 16.24 -0.14
N ARG A 206 17.05 16.95 0.27
CA ARG A 206 15.97 16.40 1.11
C ARG A 206 15.21 15.24 0.47
N ALA A 207 14.95 15.32 -0.84
CA ALA A 207 14.28 14.23 -1.55
C ALA A 207 15.17 12.99 -1.66
N ARG A 208 16.46 13.17 -1.98
CA ARG A 208 17.44 12.06 -1.99
C ARG A 208 17.54 11.39 -0.63
N ALA A 209 17.68 12.17 0.45
CA ALA A 209 17.79 11.64 1.80
C ALA A 209 16.52 10.88 2.23
N PHE A 210 15.33 11.36 1.85
CA PHE A 210 14.08 10.66 2.13
C PHE A 210 13.96 9.36 1.33
N ILE A 211 14.33 9.36 0.05
CA ILE A 211 14.35 8.14 -0.77
C ILE A 211 15.30 7.09 -0.19
N ASP A 212 16.50 7.51 0.23
CA ASP A 212 17.47 6.61 0.84
C ASP A 212 16.93 5.98 2.14
N LEU A 213 16.25 6.77 2.99
CA LEU A 213 15.55 6.25 4.18
C LEU A 213 14.44 5.25 3.81
N VAL A 214 13.61 5.57 2.81
CA VAL A 214 12.54 4.69 2.33
C VAL A 214 13.09 3.35 1.88
N LEU A 215 14.15 3.36 1.07
CA LEU A 215 14.79 2.14 0.57
C LEU A 215 15.40 1.33 1.72
N GLU A 216 16.07 1.98 2.67
CA GLU A 216 16.67 1.34 3.84
C GLU A 216 15.62 0.64 4.72
N ARG A 217 14.43 1.25 4.89
CA ARG A 217 13.40 0.76 5.80
C ARG A 217 12.43 -0.24 5.18
N LEU A 218 12.20 -0.17 3.87
CA LEU A 218 11.13 -0.93 3.23
C LEU A 218 11.61 -2.07 2.34
N VAL A 219 12.76 -1.93 1.67
CA VAL A 219 13.22 -3.00 0.76
C VAL A 219 13.46 -4.28 1.56
N ASP A 220 12.81 -5.37 1.13
CA ASP A 220 12.90 -6.71 1.73
C ASP A 220 12.54 -6.79 3.23
N ASN A 221 11.75 -5.84 3.73
CA ASN A 221 11.35 -5.83 5.14
C ASN A 221 10.16 -6.74 5.41
N SER A 222 10.43 -7.92 5.99
CA SER A 222 9.42 -8.93 6.33
C SER A 222 8.36 -8.48 7.35
N LYS A 223 8.62 -7.41 8.12
CA LYS A 223 7.64 -6.86 9.08
C LYS A 223 6.30 -6.48 8.42
N TYR A 224 6.36 -6.05 7.16
CA TYR A 224 5.20 -5.57 6.41
C TYR A 224 4.54 -6.64 5.54
N VAL A 225 5.08 -7.85 5.54
CA VAL A 225 4.56 -8.98 4.76
C VAL A 225 4.08 -10.06 5.72
N LEU A 226 2.87 -10.56 5.51
CA LEU A 226 2.33 -11.68 6.28
C LEU A 226 2.93 -13.00 5.78
N SER A 227 3.40 -13.82 6.71
CA SER A 227 3.66 -15.24 6.42
C SER A 227 2.32 -15.97 6.39
N MET A 228 1.94 -16.50 5.22
CA MET A 228 0.70 -17.28 5.07
C MET A 228 0.86 -18.73 5.50
N LYS A 229 2.02 -19.09 6.07
CA LYS A 229 2.33 -20.46 6.57
C LYS A 229 2.11 -20.57 8.08
N GLU A 230 1.81 -19.48 8.74
CA GLU A 230 1.45 -19.38 10.16
C GLU A 230 -0.08 -19.19 10.28
#